data_10139d38221969165e06ea9ebac3764d
#
_entry.id   10139d38221969165e06ea9ebac3764d
#
_cell.length_a   1.000
_cell.length_b   1.000
_cell.length_c   1.000
_cell.angle_alpha   90.00
_cell.angle_beta   90.00
_cell.angle_gamma   90.00
#
_symmetry.space_group_name_H-M   'P 1'
#
loop_
_entity.id
_entity.type
_entity.pdbx_description
1 polymer ?
#
loop_
_entity_poly.entity_id
_entity_poly.type
_entity_poly.pdbx_seq_one_letter_code
_entity_poly.pdbx_strand_id
1 'polypeptide(L)'
;MTTTPTETTELTEKRMSVTGQGATVWLTGLPSAGKTTIAYALAERLRAEGHKVEVLDGDEIREFLSAGLGFSREDRHTNVQRIGFVAELLASNGVKALVPVIAPFADSREAVAKRHAAASTNYLEVHVATPVEVCSERDVKGLYAKQAAGEISGLTGVDDPYEAPQNPDLRIESHTQTVQESASALHALLTERGLA
;
A
#
# COMPACT_ATOMS: atom_id res chain seq x y z
N MET A 1 6.60 -42.50 35.62
CA MET A 1 7.51 -41.78 34.72
C MET A 1 6.65 -40.83 33.87
N THR A 2 6.54 -39.60 34.30
CA THR A 2 5.73 -38.58 33.65
C THR A 2 6.68 -37.69 32.84
N THR A 3 6.63 -37.83 31.55
CA THR A 3 7.33 -36.96 30.61
C THR A 3 6.58 -35.64 30.47
N THR A 4 7.20 -34.55 30.81
CA THR A 4 6.71 -33.18 30.73
C THR A 4 6.70 -32.70 29.27
N PRO A 5 5.59 -32.23 28.73
CA PRO A 5 5.52 -31.68 27.37
C PRO A 5 5.57 -30.15 27.44
N THR A 6 6.71 -29.57 27.80
CA THR A 6 6.71 -28.12 28.08
C THR A 6 7.55 -27.28 27.11
N GLU A 7 8.61 -27.78 26.56
CA GLU A 7 9.49 -26.94 25.71
C GLU A 7 9.08 -26.92 24.22
N THR A 8 8.61 -28.03 23.69
CA THR A 8 8.25 -28.12 22.26
C THR A 8 6.95 -27.39 21.95
N THR A 9 6.01 -27.37 22.93
CA THR A 9 4.71 -26.68 22.78
C THR A 9 4.89 -25.16 22.88
N GLU A 10 5.71 -24.68 23.83
CA GLU A 10 6.02 -23.25 23.96
C GLU A 10 6.81 -22.68 22.75
N LEU A 11 7.75 -23.47 22.19
CA LEU A 11 8.48 -23.09 20.98
C LEU A 11 7.56 -23.10 19.72
N THR A 12 6.58 -23.98 19.67
CA THR A 12 5.62 -24.05 18.58
C THR A 12 4.59 -22.91 18.71
N GLU A 13 4.09 -22.62 19.91
CA GLU A 13 3.21 -21.48 20.17
C GLU A 13 3.94 -20.15 19.96
N LYS A 14 5.20 -20.01 20.39
CA LYS A 14 6.03 -18.84 20.15
C LYS A 14 6.36 -18.65 18.67
N ARG A 15 6.55 -19.74 17.90
CA ARG A 15 6.68 -19.69 16.42
C ARG A 15 5.37 -19.32 15.73
N MET A 16 4.22 -19.75 16.24
CA MET A 16 2.91 -19.37 15.70
C MET A 16 2.53 -17.93 16.10
N SER A 17 3.02 -17.40 17.23
CA SER A 17 2.81 -15.98 17.61
C SER A 17 3.72 -15.00 16.88
N VAL A 18 4.80 -15.47 16.26
CA VAL A 18 5.74 -14.66 15.44
C VAL A 18 5.32 -14.60 13.96
N THR A 19 4.38 -15.42 13.50
CA THR A 19 3.68 -15.16 12.25
C THR A 19 2.64 -14.08 12.49
N GLY A 20 3.13 -12.84 12.62
CA GLY A 20 2.35 -11.66 13.00
C GLY A 20 1.05 -11.54 12.19
N GLN A 21 0.04 -10.93 12.81
CA GLN A 21 -1.22 -10.62 12.15
C GLN A 21 -0.96 -9.97 10.79
N GLY A 22 -1.63 -10.44 9.74
CA GLY A 22 -1.52 -9.80 8.44
C GLY A 22 -2.12 -8.40 8.44
N ALA A 23 -1.71 -7.59 7.51
CA ALA A 23 -2.22 -6.24 7.35
C ALA A 23 -2.09 -5.76 5.91
N THR A 24 -3.00 -4.92 5.46
CA THR A 24 -2.84 -4.15 4.24
C THR A 24 -2.38 -2.74 4.59
N VAL A 25 -1.26 -2.30 4.01
CA VAL A 25 -0.79 -0.92 4.05
C VAL A 25 -1.04 -0.32 2.67
N TRP A 26 -2.08 0.49 2.56
CA TRP A 26 -2.54 1.09 1.31
C TRP A 26 -1.92 2.47 1.14
N LEU A 27 -0.90 2.59 0.28
CA LEU A 27 -0.25 3.85 0.01
C LEU A 27 -0.89 4.52 -1.22
N THR A 28 -1.63 5.60 -1.01
CA THR A 28 -2.23 6.41 -2.08
C THR A 28 -1.50 7.74 -2.26
N GLY A 29 -1.55 8.29 -3.45
CA GLY A 29 -0.90 9.56 -3.81
C GLY A 29 -0.71 9.71 -5.31
N LEU A 30 -0.26 10.89 -5.75
CA LEU A 30 -0.06 11.22 -7.15
C LEU A 30 0.98 10.32 -7.85
N PRO A 31 0.98 10.23 -9.20
CA PRO A 31 2.11 9.68 -9.94
C PRO A 31 3.42 10.35 -9.50
N SER A 32 4.51 9.59 -9.43
CA SER A 32 5.84 10.06 -8.98
C SER A 32 5.92 10.59 -7.53
N ALA A 33 4.90 10.39 -6.69
CA ALA A 33 4.90 10.81 -5.28
C ALA A 33 5.90 10.04 -4.40
N GLY A 34 6.44 8.90 -4.85
CA GLY A 34 7.40 8.10 -4.08
C GLY A 34 6.80 6.86 -3.40
N LYS A 35 5.54 6.53 -3.64
CA LYS A 35 4.83 5.39 -3.02
C LYS A 35 5.57 4.07 -3.12
N THR A 36 5.93 3.67 -4.33
CA THR A 36 6.62 2.40 -4.61
C THR A 36 7.96 2.31 -3.90
N THR A 37 8.77 3.38 -3.94
CA THR A 37 10.07 3.43 -3.29
C THR A 37 9.96 3.26 -1.78
N ILE A 38 8.99 3.94 -1.16
CA ILE A 38 8.72 3.85 0.29
C ILE A 38 8.21 2.44 0.64
N ALA A 39 7.32 1.86 -0.18
CA ALA A 39 6.80 0.52 0.04
C ALA A 39 7.92 -0.54 0.01
N TYR A 40 8.84 -0.48 -0.96
CA TYR A 40 9.97 -1.42 -1.02
C TYR A 40 10.94 -1.25 0.15
N ALA A 41 11.26 -0.02 0.58
CA ALA A 41 12.09 0.22 1.75
C ALA A 41 11.47 -0.36 3.04
N LEU A 42 10.17 -0.21 3.22
CA LEU A 42 9.44 -0.85 4.32
C LEU A 42 9.43 -2.38 4.18
N ALA A 43 9.23 -2.91 2.97
CA ALA A 43 9.22 -4.34 2.71
C ALA A 43 10.55 -5.00 3.10
N GLU A 44 11.68 -4.40 2.72
CA GLU A 44 13.01 -4.89 3.08
C GLU A 44 13.19 -4.99 4.60
N ARG A 45 12.77 -3.95 5.32
CA ARG A 45 12.85 -3.92 6.78
C ARG A 45 11.98 -5.01 7.43
N LEU A 46 10.72 -5.10 7.05
CA LEU A 46 9.80 -6.09 7.60
C LEU A 46 10.24 -7.54 7.29
N ARG A 47 10.80 -7.78 6.10
CA ARG A 47 11.36 -9.08 5.73
C ARG A 47 12.58 -9.44 6.57
N ALA A 48 13.45 -8.46 6.86
CA ALA A 48 14.60 -8.66 7.75
C ALA A 48 14.17 -8.99 9.19
N GLU A 49 13.01 -8.53 9.63
CA GLU A 49 12.39 -8.84 10.92
C GLU A 49 11.62 -10.18 10.91
N GLY A 50 11.55 -10.88 9.77
CA GLY A 50 10.93 -12.19 9.63
C GLY A 50 9.44 -12.18 9.25
N HIS A 51 8.88 -11.02 8.89
CA HIS A 51 7.51 -10.94 8.41
C HIS A 51 7.37 -11.45 6.97
N LYS A 52 6.20 -12.03 6.66
CA LYS A 52 5.79 -12.30 5.29
C LYS A 52 5.29 -11.00 4.67
N VAL A 53 5.89 -10.57 3.56
CA VAL A 53 5.58 -9.27 2.92
C VAL A 53 5.45 -9.45 1.43
N GLU A 54 4.36 -8.93 0.88
CA GLU A 54 4.15 -8.80 -0.57
C GLU A 54 3.90 -7.33 -0.93
N VAL A 55 4.49 -6.91 -2.04
CA VAL A 55 4.26 -5.57 -2.59
C VAL A 55 3.39 -5.73 -3.83
N LEU A 56 2.20 -5.17 -3.79
CA LEU A 56 1.26 -5.14 -4.91
C LEU A 56 1.47 -3.83 -5.70
N ASP A 57 2.54 -3.77 -6.49
CA ASP A 57 2.84 -2.59 -7.30
C ASP A 57 1.79 -2.37 -8.39
N GLY A 58 1.31 -1.13 -8.51
CA GLY A 58 0.21 -0.80 -9.40
C GLY A 58 0.49 -1.03 -10.88
N ASP A 59 1.75 -0.98 -11.32
CA ASP A 59 2.11 -1.22 -12.72
C ASP A 59 2.10 -2.71 -13.02
N GLU A 60 2.74 -3.53 -12.16
CA GLU A 60 2.75 -4.99 -12.29
C GLU A 60 1.32 -5.57 -12.24
N ILE A 61 0.51 -5.06 -11.32
CA ILE A 61 -0.91 -5.46 -11.22
C ILE A 61 -1.67 -5.17 -12.51
N ARG A 62 -1.39 -4.04 -13.18
CA ARG A 62 -2.07 -3.69 -14.42
C ARG A 62 -1.74 -4.63 -15.57
N GLU A 63 -0.56 -5.21 -15.59
CA GLU A 63 -0.16 -6.14 -16.66
C GLU A 63 -0.95 -7.45 -16.60
N PHE A 64 -1.31 -7.94 -15.42
CA PHE A 64 -1.96 -9.24 -15.23
C PHE A 64 -3.38 -9.12 -14.68
N LEU A 65 -3.52 -8.69 -13.43
CA LEU A 65 -4.80 -8.70 -12.72
C LEU A 65 -5.82 -7.74 -13.34
N SER A 66 -5.34 -6.63 -13.87
CA SER A 66 -6.17 -5.59 -14.48
C SER A 66 -5.91 -5.40 -15.97
N ALA A 67 -5.36 -6.41 -16.63
CA ALA A 67 -5.21 -6.39 -18.08
C ALA A 67 -6.56 -6.11 -18.77
N GLY A 68 -6.53 -5.19 -19.73
CA GLY A 68 -7.72 -4.76 -20.48
C GLY A 68 -8.55 -3.64 -19.83
N LEU A 69 -8.26 -3.23 -18.60
CA LEU A 69 -8.84 -2.03 -18.01
C LEU A 69 -8.16 -0.76 -18.54
N GLY A 70 -8.96 0.25 -18.87
CA GLY A 70 -8.50 1.59 -19.22
C GLY A 70 -8.26 2.49 -18.00
N PHE A 71 -8.51 3.79 -18.20
CA PHE A 71 -8.32 4.82 -17.17
C PHE A 71 -9.61 5.62 -16.89
N SER A 72 -10.77 5.14 -17.34
CA SER A 72 -12.05 5.69 -16.93
C SER A 72 -12.25 5.58 -15.43
N ARG A 73 -13.14 6.38 -14.85
CA ARG A 73 -13.49 6.27 -13.43
C ARG A 73 -13.89 4.85 -13.04
N GLU A 74 -14.68 4.20 -13.88
CA GLU A 74 -15.17 2.83 -13.68
C GLU A 74 -14.03 1.81 -13.73
N ASP A 75 -13.12 1.93 -14.71
CA ASP A 75 -11.96 1.05 -14.82
C ASP A 75 -11.01 1.23 -13.62
N ARG A 76 -10.78 2.48 -13.18
CA ARG A 76 -9.98 2.77 -11.99
C ARG A 76 -10.62 2.21 -10.73
N HIS A 77 -11.94 2.33 -10.59
CA HIS A 77 -12.68 1.72 -9.48
C HIS A 77 -12.52 0.19 -9.51
N THR A 78 -12.76 -0.44 -10.65
CA THR A 78 -12.61 -1.90 -10.84
C THR A 78 -11.20 -2.36 -10.50
N ASN A 79 -10.17 -1.63 -10.97
CA ASN A 79 -8.78 -1.92 -10.66
C ASN A 79 -8.52 -1.88 -9.13
N VAL A 80 -8.98 -0.83 -8.46
CA VAL A 80 -8.84 -0.68 -6.99
C VAL A 80 -9.54 -1.81 -6.25
N GLN A 81 -10.74 -2.22 -6.68
CA GLN A 81 -11.47 -3.34 -6.05
C GLN A 81 -10.74 -4.69 -6.24
N ARG A 82 -10.17 -4.96 -7.42
CA ARG A 82 -9.39 -6.18 -7.68
C ARG A 82 -8.14 -6.23 -6.79
N ILE A 83 -7.40 -5.13 -6.71
CA ILE A 83 -6.22 -5.03 -5.85
C ILE A 83 -6.62 -5.19 -4.38
N GLY A 84 -7.69 -4.52 -3.95
CA GLY A 84 -8.21 -4.60 -2.58
C GLY A 84 -8.60 -6.02 -2.19
N PHE A 85 -9.18 -6.79 -3.12
CA PHE A 85 -9.50 -8.20 -2.89
C PHE A 85 -8.25 -9.05 -2.64
N VAL A 86 -7.22 -8.89 -3.49
CA VAL A 86 -5.96 -9.63 -3.33
C VAL A 86 -5.24 -9.23 -2.04
N ALA A 87 -5.20 -7.93 -1.73
CA ALA A 87 -4.59 -7.43 -0.51
C ALA A 87 -5.27 -7.96 0.76
N GLU A 88 -6.62 -7.99 0.78
CA GLU A 88 -7.39 -8.56 1.89
C GLU A 88 -7.11 -10.06 2.03
N LEU A 89 -7.09 -10.82 0.94
CA LEU A 89 -6.79 -12.25 0.95
C LEU A 89 -5.38 -12.53 1.51
N LEU A 90 -4.38 -11.74 1.14
CA LEU A 90 -3.03 -11.83 1.69
C LEU A 90 -3.00 -11.49 3.18
N ALA A 91 -3.65 -10.39 3.58
CA ALA A 91 -3.71 -9.95 4.96
C ALA A 91 -4.41 -10.98 5.86
N SER A 92 -5.50 -11.58 5.42
CA SER A 92 -6.21 -12.63 6.16
C SER A 92 -5.37 -13.90 6.38
N ASN A 93 -4.31 -14.09 5.57
CA ASN A 93 -3.36 -15.20 5.67
C ASN A 93 -2.02 -14.80 6.32
N GLY A 94 -1.98 -13.72 7.11
CA GLY A 94 -0.81 -13.32 7.88
C GLY A 94 0.29 -12.59 7.10
N VAL A 95 -0.02 -12.13 5.88
CA VAL A 95 0.93 -11.38 5.03
C VAL A 95 0.75 -9.87 5.23
N LYS A 96 1.85 -9.12 5.24
CA LYS A 96 1.83 -7.66 5.12
C LYS A 96 1.73 -7.32 3.63
N ALA A 97 0.55 -6.97 3.16
CA ALA A 97 0.33 -6.51 1.79
C ALA A 97 0.59 -5.00 1.70
N LEU A 98 1.67 -4.61 1.06
CA LEU A 98 2.00 -3.21 0.80
C LEU A 98 1.50 -2.83 -0.59
N VAL A 99 0.61 -1.85 -0.67
CA VAL A 99 -0.16 -1.53 -1.88
C VAL A 99 0.12 -0.10 -2.34
N PRO A 100 1.23 0.15 -3.07
CA PRO A 100 1.56 1.47 -3.61
C PRO A 100 0.79 1.76 -4.91
N VAL A 101 -0.38 2.34 -4.81
CA VAL A 101 -1.26 2.65 -5.95
C VAL A 101 -1.74 4.09 -5.90
N ILE A 102 -2.17 4.66 -7.03
CA ILE A 102 -2.74 6.01 -7.03
C ILE A 102 -4.08 6.02 -6.30
N ALA A 103 -5.02 5.15 -6.68
CA ALA A 103 -6.36 5.04 -6.12
C ALA A 103 -7.04 6.41 -5.92
N PRO A 104 -7.33 7.16 -6.99
CA PRO A 104 -7.61 8.59 -6.90
C PRO A 104 -8.94 8.92 -6.23
N PHE A 105 -9.90 8.01 -6.20
CA PHE A 105 -11.27 8.27 -5.74
C PHE A 105 -11.49 7.76 -4.32
N ALA A 106 -12.05 8.60 -3.46
CA ALA A 106 -12.30 8.30 -2.06
C ALA A 106 -13.28 7.12 -1.88
N ASP A 107 -14.35 7.07 -2.67
CA ASP A 107 -15.34 5.99 -2.66
C ASP A 107 -14.72 4.61 -2.94
N SER A 108 -13.75 4.57 -3.86
CA SER A 108 -13.05 3.34 -4.21
C SER A 108 -12.18 2.84 -3.06
N ARG A 109 -11.46 3.72 -2.37
CA ARG A 109 -10.66 3.39 -1.19
C ARG A 109 -11.52 3.00 0.00
N GLU A 110 -12.62 3.72 0.23
CA GLU A 110 -13.58 3.39 1.29
C GLU A 110 -14.19 2.00 1.09
N ALA A 111 -14.51 1.61 -0.14
CA ALA A 111 -15.01 0.27 -0.44
C ALA A 111 -13.97 -0.82 -0.10
N VAL A 112 -12.68 -0.58 -0.33
CA VAL A 112 -11.59 -1.49 0.08
C VAL A 112 -11.49 -1.56 1.60
N ALA A 113 -11.53 -0.42 2.30
CA ALA A 113 -11.51 -0.37 3.77
C ALA A 113 -12.68 -1.14 4.38
N LYS A 114 -13.91 -0.94 3.87
CA LYS A 114 -15.11 -1.69 4.29
C LYS A 114 -14.97 -3.20 4.07
N ARG A 115 -14.36 -3.61 2.95
CA ARG A 115 -14.10 -5.01 2.67
C ARG A 115 -13.18 -5.63 3.72
N HIS A 116 -12.08 -4.97 4.08
CA HIS A 116 -11.15 -5.42 5.12
C HIS A 116 -11.84 -5.50 6.50
N ALA A 117 -12.64 -4.48 6.84
CA ALA A 117 -13.40 -4.47 8.08
C ALA A 117 -14.39 -5.65 8.16
N ALA A 118 -15.09 -5.97 7.07
CA ALA A 118 -16.01 -7.11 7.00
C ALA A 118 -15.30 -8.46 7.15
N ALA A 119 -14.04 -8.56 6.68
CA ALA A 119 -13.18 -9.74 6.83
C ALA A 119 -12.41 -9.75 8.17
N SER A 120 -12.57 -8.75 9.02
CA SER A 120 -11.79 -8.56 10.26
C SER A 120 -10.28 -8.54 10.03
N THR A 121 -9.83 -8.01 8.87
CA THR A 121 -8.43 -7.83 8.52
C THR A 121 -7.97 -6.40 8.75
N ASN A 122 -6.69 -6.22 9.11
CA ASN A 122 -6.13 -4.91 9.36
C ASN A 122 -5.93 -4.14 8.04
N TYR A 123 -6.38 -2.90 8.00
CA TYR A 123 -6.21 -1.98 6.88
C TYR A 123 -5.72 -0.63 7.40
N LEU A 124 -4.67 -0.11 6.80
CA LEU A 124 -4.09 1.19 7.10
C LEU A 124 -4.01 2.00 5.83
N GLU A 125 -4.65 3.16 5.80
CA GLU A 125 -4.59 4.10 4.68
C GLU A 125 -3.47 5.12 4.90
N VAL A 126 -2.52 5.17 3.97
CA VAL A 126 -1.36 6.06 4.02
C VAL A 126 -1.40 7.03 2.85
N HIS A 127 -1.43 8.31 3.14
CA HIS A 127 -1.36 9.35 2.13
C HIS A 127 0.08 9.81 1.90
N VAL A 128 0.64 9.48 0.73
CA VAL A 128 1.93 10.04 0.29
C VAL A 128 1.66 11.37 -0.38
N ALA A 129 1.69 12.43 0.43
CA ALA A 129 1.19 13.78 0.13
C ALA A 129 2.27 14.68 -0.49
N THR A 130 2.85 14.23 -1.59
CA THR A 130 3.82 15.01 -2.36
C THR A 130 3.06 16.01 -3.24
N PRO A 131 3.41 17.31 -3.22
CA PRO A 131 2.82 18.30 -4.10
C PRO A 131 2.96 17.95 -5.59
N VAL A 132 1.98 18.35 -6.40
CA VAL A 132 1.97 18.03 -7.84
C VAL A 132 3.16 18.62 -8.58
N GLU A 133 3.63 19.80 -8.16
CA GLU A 133 4.82 20.45 -8.71
C GLU A 133 6.05 19.57 -8.53
N VAL A 134 6.27 19.05 -7.34
CA VAL A 134 7.39 18.13 -7.03
C VAL A 134 7.25 16.81 -7.78
N CYS A 135 6.03 16.28 -7.88
CA CYS A 135 5.76 15.07 -8.67
C CYS A 135 6.08 15.28 -10.15
N SER A 136 5.72 16.44 -10.70
CA SER A 136 6.00 16.84 -12.08
C SER A 136 7.50 17.03 -12.33
N GLU A 137 8.24 17.62 -11.40
CA GLU A 137 9.71 17.75 -11.50
C GLU A 137 10.40 16.37 -11.48
N ARG A 138 9.92 15.45 -10.65
CA ARG A 138 10.46 14.08 -10.59
C ARG A 138 10.17 13.27 -11.84
N ASP A 139 8.96 13.36 -12.33
CA ASP A 139 8.38 12.71 -13.52
C ASP A 139 9.02 11.38 -13.94
N VAL A 140 9.13 10.45 -12.99
CA VAL A 140 9.89 9.18 -13.12
C VAL A 140 9.52 8.36 -14.36
N LYS A 141 8.27 8.48 -14.82
CA LYS A 141 7.73 7.74 -15.98
C LYS A 141 7.48 8.62 -17.20
N GLY A 142 7.83 9.90 -17.16
CA GLY A 142 7.56 10.86 -18.23
C GLY A 142 6.08 11.15 -18.47
N LEU A 143 5.20 10.88 -17.49
CA LEU A 143 3.75 11.07 -17.65
C LEU A 143 3.36 12.54 -17.67
N TYR A 144 4.00 13.36 -16.85
CA TYR A 144 3.74 14.81 -16.81
C TYR A 144 4.23 15.49 -18.08
N ALA A 145 5.41 15.11 -18.59
CA ALA A 145 5.94 15.60 -19.86
C ALA A 145 5.02 15.21 -21.02
N LYS A 146 4.53 13.98 -21.08
CA LYS A 146 3.59 13.51 -22.12
C LYS A 146 2.25 14.23 -22.07
N GLN A 147 1.74 14.48 -20.85
CA GLN A 147 0.50 15.24 -20.67
C GLN A 147 0.67 16.69 -21.13
N ALA A 148 1.76 17.35 -20.76
CA ALA A 148 2.08 18.71 -21.19
C ALA A 148 2.26 18.81 -22.73
N ALA A 149 2.79 17.77 -23.37
CA ALA A 149 2.88 17.67 -24.82
C ALA A 149 1.56 17.31 -25.51
N GLY A 150 0.48 17.02 -24.77
CA GLY A 150 -0.81 16.61 -25.30
C GLY A 150 -0.82 15.17 -25.85
N GLU A 151 0.19 14.37 -25.54
CA GLU A 151 0.29 12.95 -25.97
C GLU A 151 -0.64 12.03 -25.16
N ILE A 152 -0.94 12.39 -23.91
CA ILE A 152 -1.89 11.69 -23.05
C ILE A 152 -2.82 12.68 -22.37
N SER A 153 -3.98 12.20 -21.93
CA SER A 153 -4.96 12.91 -21.11
C SER A 153 -5.42 12.05 -19.95
N GLY A 154 -6.10 12.64 -18.97
CA GLY A 154 -6.60 11.92 -17.79
C GLY A 154 -5.47 11.62 -16.79
N LEU A 155 -4.45 12.47 -16.70
CA LEU A 155 -3.40 12.32 -15.71
C LEU A 155 -3.90 12.80 -14.34
N THR A 156 -3.97 11.89 -13.38
CA THR A 156 -4.42 12.16 -12.03
C THR A 156 -3.62 13.28 -11.37
N GLY A 157 -4.31 14.29 -10.87
CA GLY A 157 -3.73 15.47 -10.22
C GLY A 157 -3.38 16.61 -11.17
N VAL A 158 -3.60 16.44 -12.49
CA VAL A 158 -3.39 17.48 -13.51
C VAL A 158 -4.71 17.80 -14.21
N ASP A 159 -5.17 16.92 -15.09
CA ASP A 159 -6.43 17.03 -15.84
C ASP A 159 -7.48 15.99 -15.42
N ASP A 160 -7.15 15.13 -14.45
CA ASP A 160 -8.08 14.19 -13.80
C ASP A 160 -7.98 14.34 -12.26
N PRO A 161 -9.11 14.28 -11.52
CA PRO A 161 -9.11 14.58 -10.10
C PRO A 161 -8.33 13.54 -9.26
N TYR A 162 -7.76 14.03 -8.16
CA TYR A 162 -7.28 13.22 -7.05
C TYR A 162 -7.97 13.66 -5.76
N GLU A 163 -8.78 12.78 -5.21
CA GLU A 163 -9.48 12.99 -3.95
C GLU A 163 -8.59 12.54 -2.78
N ALA A 164 -7.83 13.48 -2.20
CA ALA A 164 -6.91 13.17 -1.12
C ALA A 164 -7.65 12.60 0.10
N PRO A 165 -7.07 11.60 0.81
CA PRO A 165 -7.63 11.09 2.05
C PRO A 165 -7.79 12.21 3.09
N GLN A 166 -8.95 12.28 3.74
CA GLN A 166 -9.22 13.30 4.76
C GLN A 166 -8.68 12.89 6.14
N ASN A 167 -8.74 11.59 6.45
CA ASN A 167 -8.31 11.03 7.73
C ASN A 167 -7.45 9.77 7.51
N PRO A 168 -6.28 9.88 6.85
CA PRO A 168 -5.39 8.73 6.70
C PRO A 168 -4.79 8.34 8.05
N ASP A 169 -4.44 7.06 8.22
CA ASP A 169 -3.70 6.58 9.40
C ASP A 169 -2.30 7.22 9.50
N LEU A 170 -1.71 7.56 8.35
CA LEU A 170 -0.44 8.30 8.27
C LEU A 170 -0.43 9.19 7.02
N ARG A 171 0.08 10.41 7.19
CA ARG A 171 0.39 11.34 6.10
C ARG A 171 1.92 11.49 5.99
N ILE A 172 2.46 11.23 4.80
CA ILE A 172 3.90 11.33 4.50
C ILE A 172 4.13 12.43 3.48
N GLU A 173 4.93 13.41 3.83
CA GLU A 173 5.37 14.48 2.93
C GLU A 173 6.74 14.11 2.33
N SER A 174 6.76 13.22 1.34
CA SER A 174 7.99 12.60 0.81
C SER A 174 8.97 13.58 0.14
N HIS A 175 8.62 14.84 0.03
CA HIS A 175 9.50 15.89 -0.48
C HIS A 175 10.30 16.59 0.62
N THR A 176 9.91 16.42 1.89
CA THR A 176 10.57 17.03 3.05
C THR A 176 11.38 16.05 3.88
N GLN A 177 11.34 14.75 3.53
CA GLN A 177 11.99 13.68 4.28
C GLN A 177 12.56 12.61 3.35
N THR A 178 13.51 11.84 3.84
CA THR A 178 14.12 10.74 3.11
C THR A 178 13.18 9.54 3.00
N VAL A 179 13.51 8.61 2.09
CA VAL A 179 12.79 7.34 1.95
C VAL A 179 12.87 6.52 3.25
N GLN A 180 14.04 6.51 3.91
CA GLN A 180 14.27 5.79 5.16
C GLN A 180 13.47 6.37 6.32
N GLU A 181 13.35 7.68 6.41
CA GLU A 181 12.48 8.35 7.40
C GLU A 181 11.01 8.02 7.16
N SER A 182 10.56 8.04 5.90
CA SER A 182 9.20 7.65 5.51
C SER A 182 8.91 6.18 5.86
N ALA A 183 9.82 5.27 5.53
CA ALA A 183 9.69 3.85 5.86
C ALA A 183 9.71 3.60 7.37
N SER A 184 10.52 4.38 8.12
CA SER A 184 10.58 4.31 9.59
C SER A 184 9.28 4.79 10.24
N ALA A 185 8.66 5.85 9.72
CA ALA A 185 7.36 6.32 10.19
C ALA A 185 6.25 5.27 9.97
N LEU A 186 6.25 4.61 8.82
CA LEU A 186 5.33 3.50 8.53
C LEU A 186 5.56 2.30 9.45
N HIS A 187 6.82 1.94 9.69
CA HIS A 187 7.18 0.86 10.60
C HIS A 187 6.73 1.18 12.03
N ALA A 188 6.93 2.42 12.50
CA ALA A 188 6.48 2.86 13.81
C ALA A 188 4.96 2.75 13.96
N LEU A 189 4.20 3.16 12.94
CA LEU A 189 2.75 2.98 12.90
C LEU A 189 2.34 1.50 13.00
N LEU A 190 3.01 0.61 12.26
CA LEU A 190 2.74 -0.82 12.34
C LEU A 190 3.04 -1.38 13.73
N THR A 191 4.15 -0.97 14.34
CA THR A 191 4.54 -1.37 15.70
C THR A 191 3.52 -0.88 16.73
N GLU A 192 3.06 0.37 16.64
CA GLU A 192 2.02 0.94 17.51
C GLU A 192 0.71 0.16 17.44
N ARG A 193 0.37 -0.34 16.24
CA ARG A 193 -0.82 -1.17 16.02
C ARG A 193 -0.61 -2.66 16.33
N GLY A 194 0.57 -3.06 16.82
CA GLY A 194 0.90 -4.47 17.10
C GLY A 194 1.04 -5.34 15.85
N LEU A 195 1.40 -4.72 14.71
CA LEU A 195 1.48 -5.36 13.40
C LEU A 195 2.93 -5.58 12.92
N ALA A 196 3.93 -5.02 13.64
CA ALA A 196 5.36 -5.24 13.38
C ALA A 196 6.12 -5.31 14.70
#